data_1c7c809cf8ed88f454b8ae2e3cb1132c
#
_entry.id   1c7c809cf8ed88f454b8ae2e3cb1132c
#
_cell.length_a   1.000
_cell.length_b   1.000
_cell.length_c   1.000
_cell.angle_alpha   90.00
_cell.angle_beta   90.00
_cell.angle_gamma   90.00
#
_symmetry.space_group_name_H-M   'P 1'
#
loop_
_entity.id
_entity.type
_entity.pdbx_description
1 polymer ?
#
loop_
_entity_poly.entity_id
_entity_poly.type
_entity_poly.pdbx_seq_one_letter_code
_entity_poly.pdbx_strand_id
1 'polypeptide(L)'
;MIKVCFFSSAFTNDECFDLESSHNRDDFLYFLYKLKITFRDVGYDLSTHDINICNESEFIVQLGLDATCPSNNQKKYLILLESPHVDMDMFNIALHSDFDKIFTWNDDLVDNKKYFKINYSFQFPKTIPKKWDKKLCCMIAGNKTSKHSMELYSERINTLKW
;
A
#
# COMPACT_ATOMS: atom_id res chain seq x y z
N MET A 1 11.91 -15.41 16.64
CA MET A 1 11.55 -15.18 15.22
C MET A 1 12.58 -14.27 14.59
N ILE A 2 12.80 -14.40 13.31
CA ILE A 2 13.74 -13.58 12.54
C ILE A 2 13.07 -12.22 12.29
N LYS A 3 13.72 -11.12 12.66
CA LYS A 3 13.17 -9.77 12.52
C LYS A 3 13.11 -9.34 11.05
N VAL A 4 12.00 -8.77 10.64
CA VAL A 4 11.78 -8.12 9.35
C VAL A 4 11.23 -6.72 9.59
N CYS A 5 11.85 -5.72 8.99
CA CYS A 5 11.40 -4.35 9.09
C CYS A 5 10.32 -4.07 8.04
N PHE A 6 9.19 -3.56 8.49
CA PHE A 6 8.20 -2.92 7.60
C PHE A 6 8.43 -1.41 7.62
N PHE A 7 8.86 -0.86 6.51
CA PHE A 7 9.18 0.55 6.39
C PHE A 7 8.09 1.31 5.64
N SER A 8 7.56 2.32 6.29
CA SER A 8 6.63 3.29 5.69
C SER A 8 6.73 4.60 6.47
N SER A 9 6.63 5.75 5.81
CA SER A 9 6.56 7.05 6.48
C SER A 9 5.21 7.28 7.18
N ALA A 10 4.18 6.53 6.80
CA ALA A 10 2.82 6.72 7.28
C ALA A 10 2.52 5.97 8.58
N PHE A 11 3.30 4.93 8.94
CA PHE A 11 2.95 4.03 10.03
C PHE A 11 4.11 3.78 11.01
N THR A 12 3.77 3.83 12.29
CA THR A 12 4.62 3.45 13.43
C THR A 12 3.83 2.59 14.40
N ASN A 13 4.49 2.02 15.43
CA ASN A 13 3.86 1.25 16.49
C ASN A 13 2.96 0.10 16.00
N ASP A 14 3.29 -0.48 14.85
CA ASP A 14 2.50 -1.56 14.23
C ASP A 14 1.04 -1.21 13.89
N GLU A 15 0.68 0.08 13.87
CA GLU A 15 -0.69 0.54 13.60
C GLU A 15 -1.24 0.05 12.25
N CYS A 16 -0.37 -0.17 11.26
CA CYS A 16 -0.77 -0.72 9.96
C CYS A 16 -1.17 -2.21 10.00
N PHE A 17 -0.87 -2.90 11.07
CA PHE A 17 -1.22 -4.31 11.28
C PHE A 17 -2.38 -4.48 12.27
N ASP A 18 -2.89 -3.39 12.84
CA ASP A 18 -4.01 -3.38 13.76
C ASP A 18 -5.33 -3.05 13.03
N LEU A 19 -6.26 -4.00 13.02
CA LEU A 19 -7.57 -3.82 12.38
C LEU A 19 -8.49 -2.86 13.15
N GLU A 20 -8.18 -2.60 14.42
CA GLU A 20 -8.90 -1.62 15.25
C GLU A 20 -8.31 -0.20 15.14
N SER A 21 -7.20 -0.05 14.42
CA SER A 21 -6.56 1.25 14.17
C SER A 21 -7.51 2.20 13.44
N SER A 22 -7.46 3.49 13.80
CA SER A 22 -8.19 4.55 13.10
C SER A 22 -7.79 4.70 11.62
N HIS A 23 -6.64 4.16 11.23
CA HIS A 23 -6.18 4.08 9.85
C HIS A 23 -6.89 2.98 9.05
N ASN A 24 -7.52 1.99 9.72
CA ASN A 24 -8.21 0.88 9.05
C ASN A 24 -9.62 1.27 8.57
N ARG A 25 -9.70 2.30 7.75
CA ARG A 25 -10.98 2.67 7.14
C ARG A 25 -11.31 1.68 6.01
N ASP A 26 -12.54 1.15 6.04
CA ASP A 26 -13.05 0.22 5.02
C ASP A 26 -12.21 -1.07 4.86
N ASP A 27 -11.62 -1.55 5.96
CA ASP A 27 -10.71 -2.72 5.99
C ASP A 27 -9.47 -2.58 5.08
N PHE A 28 -9.05 -1.35 4.80
CA PHE A 28 -7.89 -1.06 3.95
C PHE A 28 -6.60 -1.75 4.43
N LEU A 29 -6.41 -1.87 5.75
CA LEU A 29 -5.22 -2.49 6.34
C LEU A 29 -5.28 -4.02 6.40
N TYR A 30 -6.39 -4.64 6.01
CA TYR A 30 -6.56 -6.09 6.13
C TYR A 30 -5.45 -6.89 5.44
N PHE A 31 -4.97 -6.44 4.28
CA PHE A 31 -3.90 -7.13 3.58
C PHE A 31 -2.55 -7.07 4.35
N LEU A 32 -2.24 -5.95 5.01
CA LEU A 32 -1.04 -5.81 5.84
C LEU A 32 -1.13 -6.66 7.10
N TYR A 33 -2.30 -6.67 7.75
CA TYR A 33 -2.57 -7.59 8.85
C TYR A 33 -2.34 -9.05 8.46
N LYS A 34 -2.88 -9.46 7.30
CA LYS A 34 -2.68 -10.84 6.78
C LYS A 34 -1.22 -11.10 6.44
N LEU A 35 -0.51 -10.12 5.88
CA LEU A 35 0.92 -10.22 5.61
C LEU A 35 1.70 -10.52 6.90
N LYS A 36 1.47 -9.75 7.97
CA LYS A 36 2.10 -9.98 9.28
C LYS A 36 1.82 -11.39 9.82
N ILE A 37 0.57 -11.84 9.75
CA ILE A 37 0.20 -13.21 10.18
C ILE A 37 0.96 -14.26 9.37
N THR A 38 1.00 -14.12 8.03
CA THR A 38 1.70 -15.07 7.15
C THR A 38 3.20 -15.11 7.45
N PHE A 39 3.83 -13.96 7.69
CA PHE A 39 5.23 -13.89 8.09
C PHE A 39 5.48 -14.62 9.41
N ARG A 40 4.64 -14.40 10.41
CA ARG A 40 4.72 -15.08 11.70
C ARG A 40 4.60 -16.59 11.55
N ASP A 41 3.69 -17.07 10.73
CA ASP A 41 3.43 -18.49 10.51
C ASP A 41 4.63 -19.21 9.87
N VAL A 42 5.52 -18.48 9.17
CA VAL A 42 6.77 -19.01 8.60
C VAL A 42 8.01 -18.60 9.40
N GLY A 43 7.85 -18.11 10.63
CA GLY A 43 8.95 -17.88 11.57
C GLY A 43 9.57 -16.49 11.57
N TYR A 44 8.98 -15.52 10.85
CA TYR A 44 9.43 -14.14 10.82
C TYR A 44 8.56 -13.25 11.71
N ASP A 45 9.18 -12.19 12.25
CA ASP A 45 8.53 -11.11 12.98
C ASP A 45 8.54 -9.85 12.11
N LEU A 46 7.43 -9.57 11.41
CA LEU A 46 7.25 -8.37 10.61
C LEU A 46 6.69 -7.26 11.50
N SER A 47 7.45 -6.19 11.73
CA SER A 47 7.02 -5.04 12.53
C SER A 47 7.51 -3.73 11.92
N THR A 48 6.87 -2.63 12.26
CA THR A 48 7.23 -1.30 11.76
C THR A 48 8.65 -0.90 12.14
N HIS A 49 9.23 0.02 11.40
CA HIS A 49 10.63 0.42 11.45
C HIS A 49 11.08 1.02 12.80
N ASP A 50 10.16 1.44 13.64
CA ASP A 50 10.38 1.90 15.00
C ASP A 50 10.50 0.73 16.01
N ILE A 51 9.96 -0.45 15.67
CA ILE A 51 10.05 -1.68 16.47
C ILE A 51 11.16 -2.59 15.93
N ASN A 52 11.13 -2.91 14.63
CA ASN A 52 12.17 -3.67 13.96
C ASN A 52 13.03 -2.72 13.11
N ILE A 53 14.16 -2.29 13.68
CA ILE A 53 15.07 -1.32 13.05
C ILE A 53 15.63 -1.88 11.75
N CYS A 54 15.67 -1.05 10.70
CA CYS A 54 16.08 -1.46 9.35
C CYS A 54 17.42 -2.21 9.33
N ASN A 55 18.47 -1.64 9.96
CA ASN A 55 19.82 -2.22 9.95
C ASN A 55 19.99 -3.46 10.84
N GLU A 56 19.01 -3.77 11.69
CA GLU A 56 18.99 -4.95 12.58
C GLU A 56 18.09 -6.08 12.07
N SER A 57 17.40 -5.83 10.96
CA SER A 57 16.46 -6.78 10.36
C SER A 57 17.14 -7.62 9.29
N GLU A 58 16.66 -8.83 9.07
CA GLU A 58 17.15 -9.74 8.02
C GLU A 58 16.92 -9.16 6.62
N PHE A 59 15.75 -8.55 6.42
CA PHE A 59 15.40 -7.81 5.21
C PHE A 59 14.31 -6.77 5.52
N ILE A 60 14.02 -5.95 4.52
CA ILE A 60 13.09 -4.82 4.63
C ILE A 60 11.97 -4.99 3.63
N VAL A 61 10.74 -4.79 4.06
CA VAL A 61 9.55 -4.62 3.21
C VAL A 61 9.15 -3.16 3.28
N GLN A 62 9.30 -2.43 2.21
CA GLN A 62 8.97 -1.00 2.12
C GLN A 62 7.64 -0.80 1.39
N LEU A 63 6.77 0.03 1.95
CA LEU A 63 5.53 0.47 1.33
C LEU A 63 5.71 1.89 0.79
N GLY A 64 5.66 2.03 -0.54
CA GLY A 64 5.84 3.32 -1.19
C GLY A 64 7.28 3.83 -1.24
N LEU A 65 7.47 5.00 -1.85
CA LEU A 65 8.79 5.64 -2.06
C LEU A 65 8.87 7.04 -1.42
N ASP A 66 7.90 7.42 -0.63
CA ASP A 66 7.79 8.72 0.03
C ASP A 66 8.86 8.97 1.11
N ALA A 67 9.59 7.94 1.49
CA ALA A 67 10.76 8.03 2.36
C ALA A 67 11.80 6.97 2.01
N THR A 68 13.05 7.22 2.38
CA THR A 68 14.15 6.28 2.16
C THR A 68 14.47 5.54 3.45
N CYS A 69 14.39 4.21 3.42
CA CYS A 69 14.82 3.38 4.54
C CYS A 69 16.36 3.45 4.69
N PRO A 70 16.88 3.84 5.85
CA PRO A 70 18.30 3.85 6.13
C PRO A 70 18.81 2.41 6.30
N SER A 71 19.24 1.80 5.21
CA SER A 71 19.74 0.41 5.20
C SER A 71 21.00 0.35 4.36
N ASN A 72 22.02 -0.34 4.87
CA ASN A 72 23.33 -0.43 4.21
C ASN A 72 23.47 -1.71 3.35
N ASN A 73 22.97 -2.86 3.82
CA ASN A 73 23.22 -4.16 3.18
C ASN A 73 22.02 -5.10 3.15
N GLN A 74 20.89 -4.72 3.74
CA GLN A 74 19.71 -5.58 3.78
C GLN A 74 19.05 -5.66 2.41
N LYS A 75 18.52 -6.83 2.07
CA LYS A 75 17.61 -6.97 0.93
C LYS A 75 16.38 -6.12 1.14
N LYS A 76 15.95 -5.42 0.09
CA LYS A 76 14.78 -4.55 0.12
C LYS A 76 13.73 -5.03 -0.85
N TYR A 77 12.52 -5.13 -0.38
CA TYR A 77 11.33 -5.47 -1.16
C TYR A 77 10.36 -4.29 -1.13
N LEU A 78 9.92 -3.84 -2.30
CA LEU A 78 9.05 -2.68 -2.43
C LEU A 78 7.62 -3.12 -2.77
N ILE A 79 6.65 -2.50 -2.13
CA ILE A 79 5.23 -2.63 -2.47
C ILE A 79 4.76 -1.29 -3.04
N LEU A 80 4.33 -1.28 -4.30
CA LEU A 80 3.79 -0.12 -5.01
C LEU A 80 2.28 -0.26 -5.14
N LEU A 81 1.54 0.54 -4.39
CA LEU A 81 0.08 0.53 -4.41
C LEU A 81 -0.51 1.73 -5.14
N GLU A 82 0.12 2.90 -5.05
CA GLU A 82 -0.39 4.12 -5.66
C GLU A 82 -0.14 4.17 -7.17
N SER A 83 -0.98 4.95 -7.86
CA SER A 83 -0.81 5.18 -9.28
C SER A 83 0.18 6.32 -9.55
N PRO A 84 0.79 6.40 -10.75
CA PRO A 84 1.69 7.50 -11.11
C PRO A 84 1.00 8.88 -11.10
N HIS A 85 -0.33 8.90 -11.12
CA HIS A 85 -1.11 10.15 -11.04
C HIS A 85 -1.26 10.66 -9.60
N VAL A 86 -1.07 9.79 -8.61
CA VAL A 86 -1.08 10.13 -7.18
C VAL A 86 0.33 10.46 -6.71
N ASP A 87 1.30 9.62 -7.09
CA ASP A 87 2.71 9.79 -6.77
C ASP A 87 3.57 9.42 -7.98
N MET A 88 4.12 10.44 -8.64
CA MET A 88 4.94 10.27 -9.84
C MET A 88 6.27 9.55 -9.54
N ASP A 89 6.82 9.71 -8.34
CA ASP A 89 8.09 9.10 -7.96
C ASP A 89 7.98 7.58 -7.84
N MET A 90 6.80 7.05 -7.53
CA MET A 90 6.55 5.60 -7.47
C MET A 90 6.77 4.87 -8.80
N PHE A 91 6.79 5.59 -9.92
CA PHE A 91 7.03 5.03 -11.25
C PHE A 91 8.33 5.53 -11.88
N ASN A 92 9.15 6.21 -11.11
CA ASN A 92 10.51 6.53 -11.50
C ASN A 92 11.40 5.29 -11.35
N ILE A 93 11.63 4.59 -12.47
CA ILE A 93 12.39 3.32 -12.51
C ILE A 93 13.81 3.47 -11.95
N ALA A 94 14.39 4.67 -12.00
CA ALA A 94 15.70 4.92 -11.40
C ALA A 94 15.70 4.69 -9.89
N LEU A 95 14.60 5.02 -9.19
CA LEU A 95 14.45 4.80 -7.75
C LEU A 95 14.22 3.31 -7.41
N HIS A 96 13.83 2.52 -8.40
CA HIS A 96 13.62 1.08 -8.21
C HIS A 96 14.92 0.28 -8.14
N SER A 97 16.07 0.87 -8.52
CA SER A 97 17.37 0.19 -8.54
C SER A 97 17.78 -0.37 -7.18
N ASP A 98 17.38 0.30 -6.10
CA ASP A 98 17.74 -0.02 -4.72
C ASP A 98 16.98 -1.23 -4.15
N PHE A 99 16.01 -1.77 -4.89
CA PHE A 99 15.17 -2.87 -4.44
C PHE A 99 15.48 -4.16 -5.19
N ASP A 100 15.54 -5.27 -4.45
CA ASP A 100 15.75 -6.61 -5.00
C ASP A 100 14.52 -7.10 -5.75
N LYS A 101 13.32 -6.88 -5.20
CA LYS A 101 12.04 -7.23 -5.80
C LYS A 101 10.99 -6.16 -5.53
N ILE A 102 10.08 -6.00 -6.47
CA ILE A 102 9.03 -5.00 -6.44
C ILE A 102 7.69 -5.68 -6.72
N PHE A 103 6.71 -5.42 -5.85
CA PHE A 103 5.35 -5.90 -5.98
C PHE A 103 4.46 -4.75 -6.43
N THR A 104 3.84 -4.89 -7.60
CA THR A 104 3.06 -3.83 -8.25
C THR A 104 1.77 -4.36 -8.86
N TRP A 105 0.75 -3.51 -8.90
CA TRP A 105 -0.48 -3.77 -9.62
C TRP A 105 -0.35 -3.50 -11.13
N ASN A 106 0.66 -2.72 -11.55
CA ASN A 106 0.83 -2.31 -12.96
C ASN A 106 1.40 -3.47 -13.79
N ASP A 107 0.56 -4.02 -14.67
CA ASP A 107 0.89 -5.14 -15.53
C ASP A 107 2.02 -4.82 -16.52
N ASP A 108 2.18 -3.55 -16.94
CA ASP A 108 3.22 -3.13 -17.87
C ASP A 108 4.64 -3.26 -17.30
N LEU A 109 4.77 -3.30 -15.98
CA LEU A 109 6.05 -3.48 -15.30
C LEU A 109 6.35 -4.94 -14.96
N VAL A 110 5.35 -5.82 -14.92
CA VAL A 110 5.52 -7.20 -14.43
C VAL A 110 6.39 -8.03 -15.38
N ASP A 111 7.54 -8.48 -14.88
CA ASP A 111 8.48 -9.32 -15.62
C ASP A 111 8.74 -10.69 -14.95
N ASN A 112 8.18 -10.92 -13.76
CA ASN A 112 8.37 -12.11 -12.91
C ASN A 112 9.85 -12.40 -12.53
N LYS A 113 10.71 -11.40 -12.62
CA LYS A 113 12.12 -11.43 -12.20
C LYS A 113 12.39 -10.42 -11.09
N LYS A 114 12.18 -9.15 -11.39
CA LYS A 114 12.25 -8.03 -10.44
C LYS A 114 10.86 -7.54 -10.04
N TYR A 115 9.92 -7.51 -10.98
CA TYR A 115 8.57 -6.99 -10.77
C TYR A 115 7.56 -8.12 -10.74
N PHE A 116 6.81 -8.21 -9.66
CA PHE A 116 5.80 -9.24 -9.41
C PHE A 116 4.43 -8.63 -9.28
N LYS A 117 3.42 -9.30 -9.83
CA LYS A 117 2.03 -8.88 -9.74
C LYS A 117 1.53 -8.96 -8.29
N ILE A 118 0.91 -7.87 -7.82
CA ILE A 118 0.09 -7.84 -6.62
C ILE A 118 -1.27 -7.23 -6.96
N ASN A 119 -2.32 -7.77 -6.40
CA ASN A 119 -3.65 -7.19 -6.50
C ASN A 119 -4.03 -6.58 -5.15
N TYR A 120 -4.74 -5.47 -5.18
CA TYR A 120 -5.40 -4.94 -3.99
C TYR A 120 -6.38 -5.97 -3.44
N SER A 121 -6.25 -6.27 -2.16
CA SER A 121 -7.12 -7.22 -1.48
C SER A 121 -8.01 -6.48 -0.49
N PHE A 122 -9.31 -6.54 -0.72
CA PHE A 122 -10.32 -6.06 0.22
C PHE A 122 -11.10 -7.24 0.76
N GLN A 123 -11.46 -7.18 2.04
CA GLN A 123 -12.39 -8.14 2.60
C GLN A 123 -13.81 -7.74 2.22
N PHE A 124 -14.53 -8.62 1.52
CA PHE A 124 -15.94 -8.41 1.27
C PHE A 124 -16.76 -8.78 2.52
N PRO A 125 -17.76 -7.98 2.89
CA PRO A 125 -18.66 -8.35 3.98
C PRO A 125 -19.39 -9.65 3.66
N LYS A 126 -19.51 -10.54 4.65
CA LYS A 126 -20.20 -11.84 4.49
C LYS A 126 -21.66 -11.70 4.09
N THR A 127 -22.28 -10.57 4.43
CA THR A 127 -23.66 -10.25 4.10
C THR A 127 -23.76 -8.83 3.58
N ILE A 128 -24.32 -8.67 2.39
CA ILE A 128 -24.64 -7.34 1.85
C ILE A 128 -26.13 -7.10 2.18
N PRO A 129 -26.44 -6.01 2.94
CA PRO A 129 -27.83 -5.68 3.23
C PRO A 129 -28.59 -5.42 1.93
N LYS A 130 -29.69 -6.13 1.70
CA LYS A 130 -30.56 -5.95 0.53
C LYS A 130 -31.49 -4.75 0.69
N LYS A 131 -30.99 -3.61 1.14
CA LYS A 131 -31.73 -2.34 1.10
C LYS A 131 -31.35 -1.60 -0.17
N TRP A 132 -32.16 -1.70 -1.17
CA TRP A 132 -32.04 -0.92 -2.39
C TRP A 132 -32.81 0.38 -2.21
N ASP A 133 -32.13 1.48 -1.93
CA ASP A 133 -32.69 2.80 -2.15
C ASP A 133 -32.88 3.01 -3.66
N LYS A 134 -34.09 3.47 -4.02
CA LYS A 134 -34.47 3.64 -5.42
C LYS A 134 -33.85 4.91 -6.05
N LYS A 135 -32.63 5.27 -5.70
CA LYS A 135 -31.90 6.36 -6.34
C LYS A 135 -31.25 5.86 -7.61
N LEU A 136 -31.33 6.67 -8.66
CA LEU A 136 -30.80 6.34 -9.99
C LEU A 136 -29.28 6.09 -9.96
N CYS A 137 -28.57 6.94 -9.23
CA CYS A 137 -27.11 6.84 -9.05
C CYS A 137 -26.68 7.52 -7.77
N CYS A 138 -25.47 7.21 -7.32
CA CYS A 138 -24.77 7.96 -6.30
C CYS A 138 -23.32 8.21 -6.73
N MET A 139 -22.73 9.31 -6.26
CA MET A 139 -21.31 9.57 -6.40
C MET A 139 -20.68 9.64 -5.02
N ILE A 140 -19.61 8.86 -4.82
CA ILE A 140 -18.78 8.91 -3.62
C ILE A 140 -17.39 9.33 -4.08
N ALA A 141 -16.94 10.52 -3.66
CA ALA A 141 -15.64 11.04 -4.05
C ALA A 141 -14.99 11.79 -2.88
N GLY A 142 -13.69 11.61 -2.71
CA GLY A 142 -12.91 12.43 -1.80
C GLY A 142 -12.74 13.85 -2.36
N ASN A 143 -12.68 14.85 -1.47
CA ASN A 143 -12.35 16.22 -1.85
C ASN A 143 -10.83 16.33 -2.05
N LYS A 144 -10.35 15.91 -3.21
CA LYS A 144 -8.94 15.93 -3.59
C LYS A 144 -8.74 16.80 -4.83
N THR A 145 -7.52 17.28 -5.01
CA THR A 145 -7.08 18.02 -6.19
C THR A 145 -5.78 17.43 -6.71
N SER A 146 -5.54 17.52 -8.01
CA SER A 146 -4.26 17.15 -8.63
C SER A 146 -3.95 18.12 -9.77
N LYS A 147 -2.67 18.32 -10.06
CA LYS A 147 -2.21 19.11 -11.23
C LYS A 147 -1.93 18.23 -12.45
N HIS A 148 -2.14 16.91 -12.34
CA HIS A 148 -1.89 15.98 -13.43
C HIS A 148 -2.90 16.19 -14.55
N SER A 149 -2.45 16.17 -15.83
CA SER A 149 -3.31 16.43 -16.99
C SER A 149 -4.46 15.43 -17.18
N MET A 150 -4.33 14.22 -16.60
CA MET A 150 -5.34 13.15 -16.65
C MET A 150 -6.09 12.98 -15.33
N GLU A 151 -6.05 13.97 -14.44
CA GLU A 151 -6.81 13.91 -13.20
C GLU A 151 -8.33 13.99 -13.49
N LEU A 152 -9.12 13.35 -12.65
CA LEU A 152 -10.58 13.33 -12.75
C LEU A 152 -11.28 14.00 -11.56
N TYR A 153 -10.53 14.64 -10.66
CA TYR A 153 -11.12 15.31 -9.49
C TYR A 153 -11.95 16.52 -9.92
N SER A 154 -11.45 17.32 -10.88
CA SER A 154 -12.15 18.48 -11.43
C SER A 154 -13.46 18.08 -12.10
N GLU A 155 -13.45 17.02 -12.90
CA GLU A 155 -14.65 16.49 -13.57
C GLU A 155 -15.68 15.97 -12.56
N ARG A 156 -15.25 15.32 -11.49
CA ARG A 156 -16.13 14.87 -10.40
C ARG A 156 -16.81 16.05 -9.71
N ILE A 157 -16.06 17.13 -9.43
CA ILE A 157 -16.62 18.37 -8.84
C ILE A 157 -17.63 19.01 -9.78
N ASN A 158 -17.33 19.06 -11.08
CA ASN A 158 -18.25 19.61 -12.07
C ASN A 158 -19.53 18.78 -12.18
N THR A 159 -19.43 17.46 -12.14
CA THR A 159 -20.59 16.55 -12.13
C THR A 159 -21.49 16.76 -10.91
N LEU A 160 -20.92 17.09 -9.73
CA LEU A 160 -21.70 17.36 -8.52
C LEU A 160 -22.48 18.68 -8.57
N LYS A 161 -22.16 19.59 -9.49
CA LYS A 161 -22.86 20.87 -9.68
C LYS A 161 -24.04 20.74 -10.63
N TRP A 162 -24.25 19.58 -11.21
CA TRP A 162 -25.35 19.24 -12.11
C TRP A 162 -26.57 18.82 -11.31
#